data_90bc927282822b5cff59e13f87b27ad4
#
_entry.id   90bc927282822b5cff59e13f87b27ad4
#
_cell.length_a   1.000
_cell.length_b   1.000
_cell.length_c   1.000
_cell.angle_alpha   90.00
_cell.angle_beta   90.00
_cell.angle_gamma   90.00
#
_symmetry.space_group_name_H-M   'P 1'
#
loop_
_entity.id
_entity.type
_entity.pdbx_description
1 polymer ?
#
loop_
_entity_poly.entity_id
_entity_poly.type
_entity_poly.pdbx_seq_one_letter_code
_entity_poly.pdbx_strand_id
1 'polypeptide(L)'
;ISGDWYKITSNDITGYVNKLIDGDEVNNGVCIMFAPENEEINITPTQYVGFFTNHTNTCFKPYLETRYNEEICDDRTRFYLNKENRLYLYCNIGGELYSLDELPVCTIDGIQYPVVHQSKGVYYASVKLDKSKYEPDMILTDVWSNVKLNGDYIEDVELDFVVKSDKMYFNIGDTVHKPHSLSVSLSGINDNEKIFRTDRRMVKVKFTVPYTKDYSDE
;
A
#
# COMPACT_ATOMS: atom_id res chain seq x y z
N ILE A 1 14.66 -36.33 11.16
CA ILE A 1 14.14 -34.96 11.27
C ILE A 1 14.19 -34.42 9.84
N SER A 2 13.04 -34.34 9.19
CA SER A 2 12.90 -33.69 7.90
C SER A 2 12.91 -32.18 8.15
N GLY A 3 13.90 -31.48 7.66
CA GLY A 3 14.01 -30.04 7.78
C GLY A 3 13.23 -29.31 6.71
N ASP A 4 11.90 -29.42 6.72
CA ASP A 4 11.04 -28.74 5.76
C ASP A 4 10.42 -27.48 6.34
N TRP A 5 10.14 -26.52 5.45
CA TRP A 5 9.41 -25.31 5.81
C TRP A 5 7.91 -25.59 5.87
N TYR A 6 7.29 -25.22 7.00
CA TYR A 6 5.84 -25.17 7.12
C TYR A 6 5.37 -23.74 6.98
N LYS A 7 4.51 -23.50 5.99
CA LYS A 7 3.86 -22.21 5.79
C LYS A 7 2.47 -22.24 6.40
N ILE A 8 2.25 -21.40 7.42
CA ILE A 8 0.93 -21.16 7.98
C ILE A 8 0.40 -19.88 7.36
N THR A 9 -0.76 -19.96 6.70
CA THR A 9 -1.45 -18.79 6.12
C THR A 9 -2.83 -18.72 6.75
N SER A 10 -3.15 -17.60 7.37
CA SER A 10 -4.45 -17.38 8.01
C SER A 10 -4.89 -15.93 7.80
N ASN A 11 -6.17 -15.76 7.49
CA ASN A 11 -6.79 -14.44 7.44
C ASN A 11 -6.82 -13.77 8.83
N ASP A 12 -6.89 -14.58 9.90
CA ASP A 12 -6.88 -14.07 11.28
C ASP A 12 -5.52 -13.46 11.62
N ILE A 13 -4.41 -14.09 11.21
CA ILE A 13 -3.06 -13.54 11.36
C ILE A 13 -2.95 -12.23 10.55
N THR A 14 -3.46 -12.20 9.33
CA THR A 14 -3.46 -10.98 8.50
C THR A 14 -4.27 -9.87 9.16
N GLY A 15 -5.45 -10.18 9.68
CA GLY A 15 -6.28 -9.23 10.42
C GLY A 15 -5.60 -8.69 11.68
N TYR A 16 -4.92 -9.58 12.44
CA TYR A 16 -4.15 -9.17 13.60
C TYR A 16 -2.98 -8.26 13.24
N VAL A 17 -2.21 -8.60 12.20
CA VAL A 17 -1.08 -7.77 11.74
C VAL A 17 -1.56 -6.40 11.27
N ASN A 18 -2.69 -6.31 10.55
CA ASN A 18 -3.27 -5.02 10.15
C ASN A 18 -3.64 -4.16 11.36
N LYS A 19 -4.27 -4.71 12.38
CA LYS A 19 -4.58 -4.00 13.62
C LYS A 19 -3.33 -3.52 14.36
N LEU A 20 -2.23 -4.29 14.31
CA LEU A 20 -0.94 -3.84 14.86
C LEU A 20 -0.37 -2.64 14.07
N ILE A 21 -0.49 -2.66 12.75
CA ILE A 21 -0.04 -1.56 11.87
C ILE A 21 -0.88 -0.30 12.12
N ASP A 22 -2.19 -0.46 12.26
CA ASP A 22 -3.12 0.65 12.52
C ASP A 22 -3.01 1.19 13.96
N GLY A 23 -2.33 0.46 14.84
CA GLY A 23 -2.17 0.83 16.25
C GLY A 23 -3.35 0.48 17.15
N ASP A 24 -4.31 -0.30 16.63
CA ASP A 24 -5.52 -0.72 17.34
C ASP A 24 -5.27 -1.84 18.35
N GLU A 25 -4.15 -2.53 18.23
CA GLU A 25 -3.78 -3.68 19.08
C GLU A 25 -2.35 -3.57 19.59
N VAL A 26 -2.11 -4.13 20.77
CA VAL A 26 -0.75 -4.25 21.35
C VAL A 26 -0.11 -5.52 20.84
N ASN A 27 1.16 -5.44 20.44
CA ASN A 27 1.91 -6.61 19.99
C ASN A 27 2.23 -7.57 21.17
N ASN A 28 1.41 -8.57 21.35
CA ASN A 28 1.62 -9.67 22.31
C ASN A 28 2.27 -10.92 21.69
N GLY A 29 2.63 -10.85 20.41
CA GLY A 29 3.18 -11.96 19.65
C GLY A 29 2.12 -12.96 19.19
N VAL A 30 2.57 -14.09 18.66
CA VAL A 30 1.74 -15.18 18.15
C VAL A 30 2.17 -16.47 18.86
N CYS A 31 1.20 -17.23 19.37
CA CYS A 31 1.42 -18.54 19.96
C CYS A 31 0.98 -19.64 18.99
N ILE A 32 1.81 -20.68 18.85
CA ILE A 32 1.46 -21.90 18.13
C ILE A 32 1.19 -22.97 19.16
N MET A 33 -0.02 -23.54 19.15
CA MET A 33 -0.45 -24.56 20.10
C MET A 33 -1.24 -25.64 19.38
N PHE A 34 -1.41 -26.77 20.01
CA PHE A 34 -2.36 -27.78 19.55
C PHE A 34 -3.79 -27.30 19.76
N ALA A 35 -4.73 -27.91 19.05
CA ALA A 35 -6.14 -27.66 19.32
C ALA A 35 -6.47 -28.06 20.78
N PRO A 36 -7.32 -27.28 21.50
CA PRO A 36 -7.60 -27.49 22.92
C PRO A 36 -8.01 -28.92 23.27
N GLU A 37 -8.78 -29.57 22.40
CA GLU A 37 -9.19 -30.97 22.55
C GLU A 37 -8.03 -31.97 22.57
N ASN A 38 -6.87 -31.60 22.03
CA ASN A 38 -5.66 -32.41 22.02
C ASN A 38 -4.72 -32.11 23.20
N GLU A 39 -4.91 -30.97 23.88
CA GLU A 39 -4.12 -30.58 25.04
C GLU A 39 -4.71 -31.05 26.38
N GLU A 40 -6.03 -31.28 26.43
CA GLU A 40 -6.74 -31.72 27.66
C GLU A 40 -6.59 -33.20 27.95
N ILE A 41 -5.93 -34.00 27.12
CA ILE A 41 -5.80 -35.43 27.31
C ILE A 41 -4.71 -35.74 28.34
N ASN A 42 -5.11 -36.23 29.52
CA ASN A 42 -4.26 -36.74 30.58
C ASN A 42 -3.55 -38.08 30.23
N ILE A 43 -3.13 -38.23 28.97
CA ILE A 43 -2.41 -39.40 28.48
C ILE A 43 -0.96 -39.00 28.28
N THR A 44 -0.03 -39.85 28.57
CA THR A 44 1.39 -39.64 28.29
C THR A 44 1.56 -39.20 26.85
N PRO A 45 2.10 -38.02 26.60
CA PRO A 45 2.16 -37.47 25.26
C PRO A 45 3.00 -38.36 24.35
N THR A 46 2.37 -38.97 23.36
CA THR A 46 3.04 -39.83 22.36
C THR A 46 3.44 -39.05 21.09
N GLN A 47 3.00 -37.79 20.99
CA GLN A 47 3.28 -36.95 19.86
C GLN A 47 3.84 -35.60 20.31
N TYR A 48 4.85 -35.13 19.61
CA TYR A 48 5.40 -33.81 19.81
C TYR A 48 5.72 -33.19 18.45
N VAL A 49 5.61 -31.87 18.37
CA VAL A 49 6.02 -31.08 17.19
C VAL A 49 7.09 -30.10 17.68
N GLY A 50 8.24 -30.14 17.05
CA GLY A 50 9.35 -29.26 17.35
C GLY A 50 9.56 -28.23 16.22
N PHE A 51 9.80 -26.99 16.60
CA PHE A 51 10.15 -25.92 15.67
C PHE A 51 11.56 -25.40 15.98
N PHE A 52 12.24 -24.97 14.94
CA PHE A 52 13.48 -24.22 15.14
C PHE A 52 13.15 -22.85 15.73
N THR A 53 14.01 -22.37 16.61
CA THR A 53 13.90 -21.03 17.18
C THR A 53 14.78 -20.03 16.38
N ASN A 54 14.67 -18.75 16.67
CA ASN A 54 15.53 -17.73 16.09
C ASN A 54 17.03 -17.89 16.46
N HIS A 55 17.33 -18.70 17.46
CA HIS A 55 18.70 -19.02 17.92
C HIS A 55 19.32 -20.24 17.20
N THR A 56 18.59 -20.85 16.27
CA THR A 56 19.15 -21.96 15.50
C THR A 56 20.35 -21.53 14.66
N ASN A 57 21.35 -22.40 14.57
CA ASN A 57 22.47 -22.18 13.63
C ASN A 57 22.20 -22.70 12.22
N THR A 58 20.96 -23.13 11.96
CA THR A 58 20.51 -23.60 10.64
C THR A 58 19.90 -22.47 9.82
N CYS A 59 19.62 -22.72 8.54
CA CYS A 59 18.89 -21.79 7.68
C CYS A 59 17.38 -21.74 7.98
N PHE A 60 16.88 -22.57 8.91
CA PHE A 60 15.44 -22.71 9.21
C PHE A 60 14.98 -21.78 10.35
N LYS A 61 15.50 -20.58 10.43
CA LYS A 61 14.99 -19.58 11.39
C LYS A 61 13.55 -19.22 11.04
N PRO A 62 12.63 -19.24 12.02
CA PRO A 62 11.25 -18.81 11.76
C PRO A 62 11.23 -17.34 11.36
N TYR A 63 10.38 -17.01 10.42
CA TYR A 63 10.16 -15.63 9.98
C TYR A 63 8.70 -15.40 9.62
N LEU A 64 8.30 -14.15 9.68
CA LEU A 64 7.01 -13.70 9.21
C LEU A 64 7.17 -13.16 7.78
N GLU A 65 6.48 -13.75 6.82
CA GLU A 65 6.41 -13.23 5.46
C GLU A 65 5.19 -12.32 5.36
N THR A 66 5.42 -11.05 5.07
CA THR A 66 4.35 -10.09 4.78
C THR A 66 4.33 -9.79 3.29
N ARG A 67 3.14 -9.73 2.71
CA ARG A 67 2.93 -9.29 1.32
C ARG A 67 2.02 -8.09 1.36
N TYR A 68 2.52 -6.97 0.98
CA TYR A 68 1.77 -5.72 0.96
C TYR A 68 2.03 -4.99 -0.36
N ASN A 69 1.11 -4.12 -0.71
CA ASN A 69 1.26 -3.29 -1.89
C ASN A 69 1.87 -1.95 -1.44
N GLU A 70 3.14 -1.73 -1.76
CA GLU A 70 3.85 -0.47 -1.51
C GLU A 70 3.56 0.60 -2.58
N GLU A 71 2.70 0.29 -3.55
CA GLU A 71 2.45 1.20 -4.64
C GLU A 71 1.66 2.42 -4.15
N ILE A 72 2.34 3.55 -4.11
CA ILE A 72 1.72 4.86 -3.91
C ILE A 72 1.06 5.23 -5.24
N CYS A 73 -0.24 5.03 -5.32
CA CYS A 73 -1.02 5.33 -6.52
C CYS A 73 -1.61 6.74 -6.45
N ASP A 74 -0.77 7.75 -6.21
CA ASP A 74 -1.18 9.14 -6.27
C ASP A 74 -1.31 9.59 -7.73
N ASP A 75 -2.52 9.95 -8.12
CA ASP A 75 -2.83 10.29 -9.50
C ASP A 75 -2.56 11.77 -9.84
N ARG A 76 -1.99 12.61 -8.94
CA ARG A 76 -1.70 14.02 -9.23
C ARG A 76 -0.87 14.22 -10.51
N THR A 77 0.06 13.34 -10.76
CA THR A 77 0.87 13.38 -11.98
C THR A 77 0.17 12.81 -13.22
N ARG A 78 -0.96 12.13 -13.02
CA ARG A 78 -1.70 11.39 -14.05
C ARG A 78 -3.21 11.55 -13.91
N PHE A 79 -3.65 12.71 -13.51
CA PHE A 79 -5.08 13.00 -13.30
C PHE A 79 -5.81 13.13 -14.63
N TYR A 80 -6.70 12.18 -14.95
CA TYR A 80 -7.46 12.16 -16.21
C TYR A 80 -8.92 12.53 -16.00
N LEU A 81 -9.44 13.39 -16.87
CA LEU A 81 -10.86 13.74 -16.92
C LEU A 81 -11.73 12.49 -17.16
N ASN A 82 -12.96 12.51 -16.64
CA ASN A 82 -13.96 11.45 -16.74
C ASN A 82 -13.54 10.09 -16.16
N LYS A 83 -12.40 10.01 -15.50
CA LYS A 83 -11.95 8.82 -14.80
C LYS A 83 -11.94 9.07 -13.31
N GLU A 84 -12.04 8.00 -12.54
CA GLU A 84 -11.83 8.04 -11.11
C GLU A 84 -10.33 8.08 -10.84
N ASN A 85 -9.90 9.12 -10.14
CA ASN A 85 -8.52 9.34 -9.75
C ASN A 85 -8.45 9.39 -8.23
N ARG A 86 -7.30 9.05 -7.65
CA ARG A 86 -7.05 9.09 -6.21
C ARG A 86 -5.98 10.13 -5.90
N LEU A 87 -6.34 11.07 -5.06
CA LEU A 87 -5.43 12.07 -4.52
C LEU A 87 -5.12 11.71 -3.08
N TYR A 88 -3.85 11.63 -2.72
CA TYR A 88 -3.42 11.14 -1.42
C TYR A 88 -2.92 12.25 -0.50
N LEU A 89 -3.26 12.11 0.78
CA LEU A 89 -2.65 12.86 1.88
C LEU A 89 -1.86 11.91 2.77
N TYR A 90 -0.59 12.23 2.98
CA TYR A 90 0.31 11.48 3.86
C TYR A 90 0.65 12.32 5.08
N CYS A 91 0.30 11.84 6.26
CA CYS A 91 0.61 12.50 7.53
C CYS A 91 1.92 11.93 8.08
N ASN A 92 3.04 12.48 7.59
CA ASN A 92 4.39 12.07 7.98
C ASN A 92 5.06 13.15 8.81
N ILE A 93 5.51 12.81 10.01
CA ILE A 93 6.25 13.71 10.90
C ILE A 93 7.53 13.00 11.32
N GLY A 94 8.67 13.59 10.96
CA GLY A 94 9.97 13.03 11.32
C GLY A 94 10.29 11.66 10.72
N GLY A 95 9.62 11.28 9.63
CA GLY A 95 9.79 9.99 8.96
C GLY A 95 8.81 8.91 9.41
N GLU A 96 7.93 9.21 10.36
CA GLU A 96 6.89 8.31 10.85
C GLU A 96 5.50 8.77 10.43
N LEU A 97 4.63 7.82 10.10
CA LEU A 97 3.24 8.07 9.75
C LEU A 97 2.38 8.15 11.03
N TYR A 98 1.49 9.14 11.08
CA TYR A 98 0.56 9.38 12.19
C TYR A 98 -0.87 9.42 11.68
N SER A 99 -1.77 8.68 12.33
CA SER A 99 -3.18 8.78 12.05
C SER A 99 -3.76 10.07 12.61
N LEU A 100 -4.63 10.70 11.84
CA LEU A 100 -5.38 11.88 12.28
C LEU A 100 -6.50 11.48 13.26
N ASP A 101 -6.90 12.41 14.12
CA ASP A 101 -7.97 12.20 15.10
C ASP A 101 -9.34 12.02 14.42
N GLU A 102 -9.52 12.61 13.24
CA GLU A 102 -10.73 12.53 12.43
C GLU A 102 -10.40 12.55 10.94
N LEU A 103 -11.36 12.20 10.09
CA LEU A 103 -11.15 12.23 8.64
C LEU A 103 -11.01 13.68 8.17
N PRO A 104 -9.95 14.00 7.39
CA PRO A 104 -9.80 15.31 6.79
C PRO A 104 -10.85 15.53 5.70
N VAL A 105 -11.06 16.77 5.32
CA VAL A 105 -11.95 17.15 4.22
C VAL A 105 -11.09 17.52 3.01
N CYS A 106 -11.37 16.91 1.86
CA CYS A 106 -10.72 17.25 0.60
C CYS A 106 -11.68 18.05 -0.28
N THR A 107 -11.24 19.22 -0.75
CA THR A 107 -12.00 20.06 -1.68
C THR A 107 -11.18 20.40 -2.91
N ILE A 108 -11.84 20.46 -4.07
CA ILE A 108 -11.25 20.92 -5.31
C ILE A 108 -12.25 21.90 -5.92
N ASP A 109 -11.82 23.10 -6.24
CA ASP A 109 -12.68 24.15 -6.79
C ASP A 109 -13.96 24.38 -5.95
N GLY A 110 -13.83 24.31 -4.61
CA GLY A 110 -14.92 24.43 -3.65
C GLY A 110 -15.88 23.24 -3.57
N ILE A 111 -15.63 22.17 -4.31
CA ILE A 111 -16.43 20.93 -4.27
C ILE A 111 -15.75 19.91 -3.36
N GLN A 112 -16.49 19.40 -2.38
CA GLN A 112 -15.99 18.38 -1.45
C GLN A 112 -16.06 16.98 -2.05
N TYR A 113 -15.01 16.19 -1.84
CA TYR A 113 -14.89 14.81 -2.28
C TYR A 113 -14.79 13.85 -1.09
N PRO A 114 -15.30 12.61 -1.22
CA PRO A 114 -15.24 11.61 -0.16
C PRO A 114 -13.79 11.20 0.11
N VAL A 115 -13.41 11.20 1.39
CA VAL A 115 -12.09 10.78 1.87
C VAL A 115 -12.18 9.41 2.53
N VAL A 116 -11.20 8.57 2.26
CA VAL A 116 -11.05 7.23 2.84
C VAL A 116 -9.73 7.15 3.59
N HIS A 117 -9.77 6.64 4.82
CA HIS A 117 -8.57 6.24 5.56
C HIS A 117 -8.11 4.87 5.05
N GLN A 118 -6.96 4.81 4.42
CA GLN A 118 -6.44 3.58 3.81
C GLN A 118 -5.60 2.78 4.79
N SER A 119 -4.71 3.46 5.52
CA SER A 119 -3.82 2.88 6.53
C SER A 119 -3.30 3.99 7.43
N LYS A 120 -2.52 3.65 8.44
CA LYS A 120 -1.96 4.62 9.40
C LYS A 120 -1.32 5.80 8.66
N GLY A 121 -1.86 6.99 8.89
CA GLY A 121 -1.38 8.25 8.31
C GLY A 121 -1.55 8.38 6.79
N VAL A 122 -2.33 7.51 6.14
CA VAL A 122 -2.55 7.54 4.69
C VAL A 122 -4.04 7.68 4.38
N TYR A 123 -4.39 8.76 3.73
CA TYR A 123 -5.76 9.10 3.33
C TYR A 123 -5.80 9.33 1.82
N TYR A 124 -6.93 9.04 1.20
CA TYR A 124 -7.13 9.42 -0.20
C TYR A 124 -8.54 9.93 -0.45
N ALA A 125 -8.65 10.86 -1.39
CA ALA A 125 -9.93 11.31 -1.95
C ALA A 125 -10.14 10.66 -3.31
N SER A 126 -11.36 10.15 -3.55
CA SER A 126 -11.76 9.61 -4.85
C SER A 126 -12.42 10.71 -5.65
N VAL A 127 -11.78 11.11 -6.75
CA VAL A 127 -12.14 12.30 -7.53
C VAL A 127 -12.40 11.94 -8.98
N LYS A 128 -13.55 12.39 -9.49
CA LYS A 128 -13.87 12.31 -10.91
C LYS A 128 -14.31 13.68 -11.40
N LEU A 129 -13.51 14.30 -12.24
CA LEU A 129 -13.80 15.59 -12.87
C LEU A 129 -14.39 15.40 -14.27
N ASP A 130 -15.46 16.16 -14.54
CA ASP A 130 -16.15 16.09 -15.83
C ASP A 130 -15.50 17.04 -16.85
N LYS A 131 -15.17 16.52 -18.03
CA LYS A 131 -14.63 17.28 -19.15
C LYS A 131 -15.55 18.41 -19.68
N SER A 132 -16.80 18.46 -19.24
CA SER A 132 -17.71 19.57 -19.58
C SER A 132 -17.39 20.85 -18.81
N LYS A 133 -16.69 20.72 -17.67
CA LYS A 133 -16.34 21.83 -16.78
C LYS A 133 -14.84 22.14 -16.76
N TYR A 134 -14.01 21.15 -17.03
CA TYR A 134 -12.56 21.25 -16.92
C TYR A 134 -11.91 20.90 -18.24
N GLU A 135 -10.90 21.68 -18.61
CA GLU A 135 -10.13 21.47 -19.83
C GLU A 135 -8.80 20.77 -19.51
N PRO A 136 -8.24 19.99 -20.46
CA PRO A 136 -6.89 19.47 -20.33
C PRO A 136 -5.86 20.59 -20.10
N ASP A 137 -4.79 20.25 -19.38
CA ASP A 137 -3.69 21.13 -19.02
C ASP A 137 -4.04 22.25 -18.01
N MET A 138 -5.27 22.27 -17.48
CA MET A 138 -5.58 23.12 -16.34
C MET A 138 -4.81 22.63 -15.11
N ILE A 139 -4.33 23.59 -14.31
CA ILE A 139 -3.78 23.36 -12.98
C ILE A 139 -4.91 23.57 -11.99
N LEU A 140 -5.17 22.57 -11.19
CA LEU A 140 -6.13 22.60 -10.08
C LEU A 140 -5.41 22.30 -8.78
N THR A 141 -5.97 22.78 -7.68
CA THR A 141 -5.44 22.58 -6.33
C THR A 141 -6.42 21.75 -5.54
N ASP A 142 -5.96 20.66 -4.92
CA ASP A 142 -6.71 19.96 -3.90
C ASP A 142 -6.33 20.52 -2.52
N VAL A 143 -7.35 20.92 -1.79
CA VAL A 143 -7.22 21.52 -0.45
C VAL A 143 -7.71 20.52 0.59
N TRP A 144 -6.83 20.16 1.51
CA TRP A 144 -7.13 19.29 2.64
C TRP A 144 -7.27 20.11 3.91
N SER A 145 -8.46 20.18 4.45
CA SER A 145 -8.81 20.92 5.65
C SER A 145 -9.27 19.99 6.77
N ASN A 146 -9.47 20.53 7.97
CA ASN A 146 -9.76 19.77 9.18
C ASN A 146 -8.70 18.71 9.51
N VAL A 147 -7.46 18.96 9.15
CA VAL A 147 -6.34 18.08 9.49
C VAL A 147 -6.05 18.23 10.98
N LYS A 148 -6.47 17.25 11.79
CA LYS A 148 -6.35 17.28 13.25
C LYS A 148 -5.47 16.15 13.76
N LEU A 149 -4.48 16.51 14.55
CA LEU A 149 -3.53 15.56 15.12
C LEU A 149 -3.29 15.86 16.61
N ASN A 150 -3.52 14.88 17.48
CA ASN A 150 -3.36 14.98 18.94
C ASN A 150 -4.16 16.15 19.57
N GLY A 151 -5.34 16.45 19.04
CA GLY A 151 -6.22 17.53 19.49
C GLY A 151 -5.99 18.88 18.84
N ASP A 152 -4.89 19.07 18.12
CA ASP A 152 -4.54 20.32 17.46
C ASP A 152 -4.88 20.30 15.96
N TYR A 153 -5.45 21.39 15.46
CA TYR A 153 -5.65 21.57 14.02
C TYR A 153 -4.35 22.05 13.37
N ILE A 154 -4.02 21.40 12.25
CA ILE A 154 -2.91 21.79 11.39
C ILE A 154 -3.45 22.70 10.28
N GLU A 155 -2.60 23.56 9.74
CA GLU A 155 -2.96 24.38 8.58
C GLU A 155 -3.41 23.51 7.40
N ASP A 156 -4.29 24.08 6.57
CA ASP A 156 -4.76 23.40 5.37
C ASP A 156 -3.59 23.05 4.46
N VAL A 157 -3.64 21.85 3.89
CA VAL A 157 -2.62 21.37 2.96
C VAL A 157 -3.12 21.54 1.54
N GLU A 158 -2.40 22.31 0.75
CA GLU A 158 -2.72 22.60 -0.64
C GLU A 158 -1.71 21.95 -1.57
N LEU A 159 -2.19 21.18 -2.55
CA LEU A 159 -1.35 20.48 -3.51
C LEU A 159 -1.88 20.67 -4.92
N ASP A 160 -1.00 21.04 -5.84
CA ASP A 160 -1.37 21.27 -7.23
C ASP A 160 -1.27 20.00 -8.08
N PHE A 161 -2.16 19.87 -9.03
CA PHE A 161 -2.11 18.81 -10.02
C PHE A 161 -2.56 19.31 -11.39
N VAL A 162 -2.07 18.64 -12.45
CA VAL A 162 -2.41 18.97 -13.83
C VAL A 162 -3.44 17.98 -14.36
N VAL A 163 -4.56 18.53 -14.83
CA VAL A 163 -5.63 17.75 -15.45
C VAL A 163 -5.23 17.33 -16.85
N LYS A 164 -5.42 16.07 -17.19
CA LYS A 164 -5.10 15.51 -18.51
C LYS A 164 -6.36 15.07 -19.26
N SER A 165 -6.29 15.07 -20.58
CA SER A 165 -7.38 14.56 -21.41
C SER A 165 -7.70 13.09 -21.09
N ASP A 166 -8.98 12.74 -21.16
CA ASP A 166 -9.43 11.35 -21.13
C ASP A 166 -9.00 10.54 -22.36
N LYS A 167 -8.52 11.23 -23.39
CA LYS A 167 -8.08 10.66 -24.66
C LYS A 167 -6.58 10.39 -24.62
N MET A 168 -6.20 9.23 -24.15
CA MET A 168 -4.84 8.71 -24.33
C MET A 168 -4.68 8.05 -25.72
N TYR A 169 -5.28 8.62 -26.76
CA TYR A 169 -5.18 8.09 -28.11
C TYR A 169 -4.47 9.11 -29.00
N PHE A 170 -3.54 8.64 -29.77
CA PHE A 170 -2.97 9.42 -30.86
C PHE A 170 -3.21 8.69 -32.16
N ASN A 171 -3.42 9.45 -33.21
CA ASN A 171 -3.64 8.91 -34.54
C ASN A 171 -2.31 8.89 -35.31
N ILE A 172 -1.97 7.73 -35.85
CA ILE A 172 -0.91 7.61 -36.86
C ILE A 172 -1.61 7.15 -38.14
N GLY A 173 -1.82 8.09 -39.06
CA GLY A 173 -2.70 7.86 -40.20
C GLY A 173 -4.14 7.64 -39.76
N ASP A 174 -4.80 6.63 -40.29
CA ASP A 174 -6.18 6.25 -39.94
C ASP A 174 -6.28 5.30 -38.75
N THR A 175 -5.14 4.95 -38.10
CA THR A 175 -5.12 4.02 -37.02
C THR A 175 -5.04 4.76 -35.67
N VAL A 176 -5.99 4.45 -34.79
CA VAL A 176 -6.00 4.97 -33.42
C VAL A 176 -5.09 4.10 -32.55
N HIS A 177 -4.01 4.67 -32.08
CA HIS A 177 -3.09 4.01 -31.16
C HIS A 177 -3.38 4.40 -29.73
N LYS A 178 -3.58 3.40 -28.87
CA LYS A 178 -3.68 3.56 -27.42
C LYS A 178 -2.25 3.58 -26.86
N PRO A 179 -1.80 4.69 -26.27
CA PRO A 179 -0.48 4.66 -25.64
C PRO A 179 -0.51 3.70 -24.45
N HIS A 180 0.26 2.66 -24.54
CA HIS A 180 0.58 1.82 -23.41
C HIS A 180 1.72 2.52 -22.65
N SER A 181 1.40 3.38 -21.70
CA SER A 181 2.40 3.85 -20.76
C SER A 181 2.56 2.77 -19.69
N LEU A 182 3.61 1.99 -19.78
CA LEU A 182 4.00 1.06 -18.75
C LEU A 182 4.60 1.82 -17.57
N SER A 183 4.09 1.61 -16.39
CA SER A 183 4.76 2.00 -15.15
C SER A 183 5.65 0.84 -14.73
N VAL A 184 6.94 1.12 -14.56
CA VAL A 184 7.91 0.15 -14.10
C VAL A 184 8.29 0.49 -12.67
N SER A 185 8.07 -0.42 -11.74
CA SER A 185 8.54 -0.30 -10.36
C SER A 185 9.57 -1.38 -10.06
N LEU A 186 10.61 -1.00 -9.33
CA LEU A 186 11.66 -1.88 -8.85
C LEU A 186 11.53 -2.02 -7.34
N SER A 187 11.57 -3.24 -6.84
CA SER A 187 11.67 -3.51 -5.40
C SER A 187 12.80 -4.49 -5.11
N GLY A 188 13.36 -4.40 -3.90
CA GLY A 188 14.52 -5.19 -3.48
C GLY A 188 15.87 -4.48 -3.62
N ILE A 189 15.86 -3.23 -4.07
CA ILE A 189 17.05 -2.34 -4.09
C ILE A 189 16.59 -0.98 -3.56
N ASN A 190 17.29 -0.45 -2.56
CA ASN A 190 17.03 0.90 -2.06
C ASN A 190 17.92 1.91 -2.80
N ASP A 191 17.42 3.13 -2.95
CA ASP A 191 18.22 4.22 -3.53
C ASP A 191 19.47 4.47 -2.69
N ASN A 192 20.60 4.61 -3.38
CA ASN A 192 21.94 4.81 -2.79
C ASN A 192 22.49 3.65 -1.94
N GLU A 193 21.91 2.46 -2.01
CA GLU A 193 22.44 1.30 -1.32
C GLU A 193 23.73 0.80 -1.98
N LYS A 194 24.75 0.52 -1.16
CA LYS A 194 26.00 -0.08 -1.64
C LYS A 194 25.79 -1.59 -1.84
N ILE A 195 25.88 -2.05 -3.07
CA ILE A 195 25.80 -3.46 -3.43
C ILE A 195 27.23 -3.98 -3.65
N PHE A 196 27.61 -5.03 -2.94
CA PHE A 196 28.91 -5.69 -3.14
C PHE A 196 28.81 -6.72 -4.27
N ARG A 197 29.92 -6.93 -5.00
CA ARG A 197 29.99 -7.84 -6.15
C ARG A 197 29.55 -9.29 -5.83
N THR A 198 29.65 -9.69 -4.56
CA THR A 198 29.28 -11.02 -4.08
C THR A 198 27.84 -11.14 -3.62
N ASP A 199 27.10 -10.02 -3.54
CA ASP A 199 25.72 -10.02 -3.07
C ASP A 199 24.81 -10.65 -4.12
N ARG A 200 23.97 -11.57 -3.65
CA ARG A 200 22.87 -12.11 -4.44
C ARG A 200 21.57 -11.54 -3.89
N ARG A 201 20.87 -10.79 -4.72
CA ARG A 201 19.59 -10.19 -4.34
C ARG A 201 18.52 -10.55 -5.34
N MET A 202 17.32 -10.70 -4.85
CA MET A 202 16.13 -10.81 -5.67
C MET A 202 15.64 -9.40 -5.96
N VAL A 203 15.68 -9.00 -7.22
CA VAL A 203 15.10 -7.74 -7.70
C VAL A 203 13.78 -8.09 -8.37
N LYS A 204 12.70 -7.53 -7.87
CA LYS A 204 11.39 -7.67 -8.48
C LYS A 204 11.14 -6.46 -9.37
N VAL A 205 10.94 -6.70 -10.65
CA VAL A 205 10.49 -5.71 -11.62
C VAL A 205 9.00 -5.92 -11.83
N LYS A 206 8.22 -4.88 -11.57
CA LYS A 206 6.77 -4.91 -11.78
C LYS A 206 6.42 -3.96 -12.92
N PHE A 207 5.77 -4.49 -13.93
CA PHE A 207 5.20 -3.72 -15.02
C PHE A 207 3.70 -3.59 -14.79
N THR A 208 3.18 -2.39 -14.80
CA THR A 208 1.74 -2.13 -14.66
C THR A 208 1.29 -1.18 -15.76
N VAL A 209 0.13 -1.47 -16.31
CA VAL A 209 -0.56 -0.50 -17.17
C VAL A 209 -1.30 0.46 -16.24
N PRO A 210 -1.01 1.76 -16.27
CA PRO A 210 -1.70 2.75 -15.44
C PRO A 210 -3.22 2.62 -15.59
N TYR A 211 -3.95 2.75 -14.46
CA TYR A 211 -5.41 2.65 -14.37
C TYR A 211 -6.02 1.28 -14.66
N THR A 212 -5.21 0.23 -14.76
CA THR A 212 -5.70 -1.14 -14.74
C THR A 212 -5.07 -1.86 -13.57
N LYS A 213 -5.79 -2.82 -13.00
CA LYS A 213 -5.19 -3.79 -12.06
C LYS A 213 -4.50 -4.94 -12.79
N ASP A 214 -4.51 -4.87 -14.12
CA ASP A 214 -3.95 -5.91 -14.95
C ASP A 214 -2.44 -5.73 -15.04
N TYR A 215 -1.73 -6.82 -14.84
CA TYR A 215 -0.30 -6.90 -15.04
C TYR A 215 -0.06 -7.24 -16.51
N SER A 216 0.96 -6.61 -17.11
CA SER A 216 1.46 -7.05 -18.40
C SER A 216 2.38 -8.25 -18.16
N ASP A 217 2.09 -9.37 -18.79
CA ASP A 217 2.90 -10.60 -18.78
C ASP A 217 4.05 -10.56 -19.82
N GLU A 218 4.28 -9.39 -20.46
CA GLU A 218 5.35 -9.19 -21.45
C GLU A 218 6.67 -8.68 -20.84
#